data_48e1eeb4f2adbaf137bf507ce5834f58
#
_entry.id   48e1eeb4f2adbaf137bf507ce5834f58
#
_cell.length_a   1.000
_cell.length_b   1.000
_cell.length_c   1.000
_cell.angle_alpha   90.00
_cell.angle_beta   90.00
_cell.angle_gamma   90.00
#
_symmetry.space_group_name_H-M   'P 1'
#
loop_
_entity.id
_entity.type
_entity.pdbx_description
1 polymer ?
#
loop_
_entity_poly.entity_id
_entity_poly.type
_entity_poly.pdbx_seq_one_letter_code
_entity_poly.pdbx_strand_id
1 'polypeptide(L)'
;SNTLMDCHIRVLKSIARRDEVFYTMVQGVFETNLVVSEIMEGMVDEHFKEEQCIFKKNGLSSVTLKLPKGNILQPGFYYCIMKELSWEGINLTEVISSTNEFTVVVDNSLIDKTFVVLKNISRK
;
A
#
# COMPACT_ATOMS: atom_id res chain seq x y z
N SER A 1 -16.98 10.69 -6.93
CA SER A 1 -18.25 10.53 -7.63
C SER A 1 -18.98 9.27 -7.19
N ASN A 2 -20.28 9.22 -7.42
CA ASN A 2 -21.07 8.04 -7.05
C ASN A 2 -20.61 6.80 -7.82
N THR A 3 -20.14 6.97 -9.05
CA THR A 3 -19.64 5.86 -9.86
C THR A 3 -18.40 5.21 -9.28
N LEU A 4 -17.49 6.01 -8.74
CA LEU A 4 -16.30 5.46 -8.09
C LEU A 4 -16.66 4.64 -6.86
N MET A 5 -17.60 5.14 -6.07
CA MET A 5 -18.05 4.42 -4.88
C MET A 5 -18.73 3.10 -5.24
N ASP A 6 -19.54 3.09 -6.29
CA ASP A 6 -20.19 1.88 -6.76
C ASP A 6 -19.18 0.85 -7.25
N CYS A 7 -18.15 1.30 -7.98
CA CYS A 7 -17.07 0.43 -8.42
C CYS A 7 -16.32 -0.17 -7.24
N HIS A 8 -16.00 0.67 -6.26
CA HIS A 8 -15.31 0.26 -5.04
C HIS A 8 -16.10 -0.81 -4.30
N ILE A 9 -17.41 -0.60 -4.12
CA ILE A 9 -18.27 -1.55 -3.42
C ILE A 9 -18.30 -2.90 -4.16
N ARG A 10 -18.38 -2.87 -5.48
CA ARG A 10 -18.38 -4.11 -6.27
C ARG A 10 -17.09 -4.90 -6.09
N VAL A 11 -15.94 -4.20 -6.09
CA VAL A 11 -14.66 -4.86 -5.85
C VAL A 11 -14.61 -5.45 -4.45
N LEU A 12 -15.02 -4.69 -3.44
CA LEU A 12 -15.03 -5.17 -2.05
C LEU A 12 -15.88 -6.43 -1.90
N LYS A 13 -17.06 -6.46 -2.53
CA LYS A 13 -17.91 -7.65 -2.48
C LYS A 13 -17.25 -8.86 -3.13
N SER A 14 -16.50 -8.63 -4.21
CA SER A 14 -15.83 -9.71 -4.93
C SER A 14 -14.69 -10.32 -4.14
N ILE A 15 -14.03 -9.56 -3.27
CA ILE A 15 -12.87 -10.03 -2.51
C ILE A 15 -13.16 -10.34 -1.05
N ALA A 16 -14.42 -10.22 -0.61
CA ALA A 16 -14.79 -10.31 0.79
C ALA A 16 -14.36 -11.61 1.48
N ARG A 17 -14.15 -12.68 0.72
CA ARG A 17 -13.75 -13.99 1.26
C ARG A 17 -12.33 -14.39 0.92
N ARG A 18 -11.53 -13.45 0.38
CA ARG A 18 -10.14 -13.72 0.01
C ARG A 18 -9.21 -13.06 1.02
N ASP A 19 -8.58 -13.87 1.85
CA ASP A 19 -7.71 -13.37 2.91
C ASP A 19 -6.34 -12.92 2.40
N GLU A 20 -5.90 -13.44 1.26
CA GLU A 20 -4.57 -13.16 0.74
C GLU A 20 -4.50 -11.99 -0.25
N VAL A 21 -5.59 -11.28 -0.48
CA VAL A 21 -5.56 -10.15 -1.38
C VAL A 21 -5.46 -8.83 -0.62
N PHE A 22 -4.67 -7.93 -1.18
CA PHE A 22 -4.51 -6.58 -0.67
C PHE A 22 -5.32 -5.63 -1.56
N TYR A 23 -6.13 -4.81 -0.95
CA TYR A 23 -6.91 -3.80 -1.68
C TYR A 23 -7.04 -2.57 -0.80
N THR A 24 -6.56 -1.44 -1.29
CA THR A 24 -6.65 -0.16 -0.61
C THR A 24 -7.11 0.90 -1.57
N MET A 25 -8.07 1.69 -1.17
CA MET A 25 -8.55 2.83 -1.93
C MET A 25 -8.43 4.09 -1.08
N VAL A 26 -7.77 5.10 -1.63
CA VAL A 26 -7.64 6.40 -0.98
C VAL A 26 -8.22 7.45 -1.91
N GLN A 27 -9.27 8.10 -1.45
CA GLN A 27 -9.92 9.16 -2.21
C GLN A 27 -9.43 10.51 -1.71
N GLY A 28 -8.64 11.20 -2.54
CA GLY A 28 -8.18 12.54 -2.26
C GLY A 28 -9.11 13.59 -2.85
N VAL A 29 -8.71 14.84 -2.73
CA VAL A 29 -9.50 15.96 -3.26
C VAL A 29 -9.51 15.95 -4.79
N PHE A 30 -8.36 15.64 -5.39
CA PHE A 30 -8.18 15.74 -6.85
C PHE A 30 -8.14 14.40 -7.55
N GLU A 31 -7.84 13.32 -6.83
CA GLU A 31 -7.66 12.02 -7.44
C GLU A 31 -7.97 10.91 -6.46
N THR A 32 -8.20 9.72 -7.00
CA THR A 32 -8.39 8.51 -6.22
C THR A 32 -7.29 7.52 -6.58
N ASN A 33 -6.66 6.95 -5.55
CA ASN A 33 -5.61 5.96 -5.72
C ASN A 33 -6.08 4.59 -5.27
N LEU A 34 -5.74 3.59 -6.06
CA LEU A 34 -5.99 2.19 -5.72
C LEU A 34 -4.64 1.46 -5.66
N VAL A 35 -4.43 0.70 -4.58
CA VAL A 35 -3.30 -0.21 -4.48
C VAL A 35 -3.88 -1.59 -4.26
N VAL A 36 -3.60 -2.49 -5.19
CA VAL A 36 -4.25 -3.81 -5.19
C VAL A 36 -3.23 -4.90 -5.48
N SER A 37 -3.53 -6.11 -5.01
CA SER A 37 -2.75 -7.28 -5.37
C SER A 37 -2.80 -7.49 -6.88
N GLU A 38 -1.68 -7.91 -7.46
CA GLU A 38 -1.55 -8.09 -8.90
C GLU A 38 -2.63 -9.03 -9.47
N ILE A 39 -2.97 -10.06 -8.72
CA ILE A 39 -4.00 -11.02 -9.13
C ILE A 39 -5.37 -10.35 -9.33
N MET A 40 -5.56 -9.18 -8.73
CA MET A 40 -6.82 -8.43 -8.82
C MET A 40 -6.88 -7.45 -9.98
N GLU A 41 -5.80 -7.31 -10.74
CA GLU A 41 -5.71 -6.29 -11.79
C GLU A 41 -6.85 -6.37 -12.79
N GLY A 42 -7.12 -7.57 -13.30
CA GLY A 42 -8.18 -7.75 -14.29
C GLY A 42 -9.56 -7.38 -13.75
N MET A 43 -9.84 -7.78 -12.52
CA MET A 43 -11.12 -7.46 -11.87
C MET A 43 -11.28 -5.96 -11.65
N VAL A 44 -10.22 -5.31 -11.17
CA VAL A 44 -10.24 -3.87 -10.93
C VAL A 44 -10.43 -3.11 -12.23
N ASP A 45 -9.69 -3.48 -13.28
CA ASP A 45 -9.83 -2.85 -14.58
C ASP A 45 -11.27 -2.97 -15.11
N GLU A 46 -11.89 -4.14 -14.94
CA GLU A 46 -13.26 -4.35 -15.39
C GLU A 46 -14.25 -3.49 -14.61
N HIS A 47 -14.14 -3.46 -13.27
CA HIS A 47 -15.08 -2.70 -12.46
C HIS A 47 -14.91 -1.19 -12.58
N PHE A 48 -13.71 -0.73 -12.92
CA PHE A 48 -13.42 0.71 -13.06
C PHE A 48 -13.27 1.15 -14.52
N LYS A 49 -13.74 0.36 -15.47
CA LYS A 49 -13.55 0.63 -16.90
C LYS A 49 -14.16 1.95 -17.38
N GLU A 50 -15.18 2.42 -16.67
CA GLU A 50 -15.84 3.68 -17.03
C GLU A 50 -15.09 4.90 -16.51
N GLU A 51 -14.10 4.69 -15.66
CA GLU A 51 -13.30 5.76 -15.07
C GLU A 51 -12.01 5.95 -15.85
N GLN A 52 -11.53 7.19 -15.90
CA GLN A 52 -10.27 7.49 -16.57
C GLN A 52 -9.08 7.11 -15.68
N CYS A 53 -8.22 6.23 -16.18
CA CYS A 53 -6.99 5.89 -15.49
C CYS A 53 -5.90 6.87 -15.91
N ILE A 54 -5.45 7.71 -14.96
CA ILE A 54 -4.44 8.72 -15.22
C ILE A 54 -3.04 8.10 -15.18
N PHE A 55 -2.82 7.14 -14.27
CA PHE A 55 -1.52 6.53 -14.06
C PHE A 55 -1.71 5.10 -13.54
N LYS A 56 -0.89 4.20 -14.05
CA LYS A 56 -0.89 2.81 -13.61
C LYS A 56 0.55 2.31 -13.53
N LYS A 57 0.88 1.64 -12.43
CA LYS A 57 2.22 1.09 -12.22
C LYS A 57 2.11 -0.35 -11.73
N ASN A 58 2.82 -1.24 -12.40
CA ASN A 58 2.91 -2.66 -12.04
C ASN A 58 4.32 -2.99 -11.56
N GLY A 59 4.52 -4.25 -11.18
CA GLY A 59 5.84 -4.71 -10.76
C GLY A 59 6.23 -4.22 -9.38
N LEU A 60 5.25 -4.10 -8.49
CA LEU A 60 5.45 -3.60 -7.14
C LEU A 60 5.34 -4.72 -6.12
N SER A 61 6.06 -4.54 -5.02
CA SER A 61 6.01 -5.43 -3.86
C SER A 61 5.80 -4.59 -2.61
N SER A 62 5.28 -5.22 -1.56
CA SER A 62 5.05 -4.50 -0.32
C SER A 62 5.66 -5.23 0.87
N VAL A 63 6.01 -4.46 1.90
CA VAL A 63 6.42 -4.98 3.20
C VAL A 63 5.55 -4.29 4.24
N THR A 64 4.95 -5.09 5.11
CA THR A 64 4.11 -4.58 6.19
C THR A 64 4.76 -4.86 7.52
N LEU A 65 4.89 -3.81 8.33
CA LEU A 65 5.29 -3.92 9.72
C LEU A 65 4.05 -3.90 10.59
N LYS A 66 3.91 -4.92 11.42
CA LYS A 66 2.86 -4.92 12.42
C LYS A 66 3.35 -4.11 13.60
N LEU A 67 2.59 -3.09 13.98
CA LEU A 67 2.99 -2.16 15.02
C LEU A 67 2.50 -2.66 16.38
N PRO A 68 3.39 -2.76 17.38
CA PRO A 68 2.95 -3.08 18.74
C PRO A 68 2.06 -1.97 19.29
N LYS A 69 1.11 -2.35 20.13
CA LYS A 69 0.26 -1.37 20.80
C LYS A 69 1.10 -0.38 21.60
N GLY A 70 0.83 0.90 21.42
CA GLY A 70 1.50 1.95 22.14
C GLY A 70 2.70 2.55 21.43
N ASN A 71 3.32 1.85 20.48
CA ASN A 71 4.50 2.36 19.80
C ASN A 71 4.16 3.33 18.68
N ILE A 72 2.94 3.27 18.17
CA ILE A 72 2.52 4.14 17.09
C ILE A 72 2.50 5.62 17.48
N LEU A 73 2.42 5.89 18.77
CA LEU A 73 2.35 7.26 19.29
C LEU A 73 3.71 7.86 19.61
N GLN A 74 4.80 7.10 19.43
CA GLN A 74 6.12 7.62 19.70
C GLN A 74 6.57 8.57 18.60
N PRO A 75 6.86 9.82 18.93
CA PRO A 75 7.41 10.76 17.95
C PRO A 75 8.69 10.21 17.35
N GLY A 76 8.88 10.40 16.07
CA GLY A 76 10.09 9.98 15.41
C GLY A 76 10.11 8.56 14.88
N PHE A 77 9.10 7.74 15.18
CA PHE A 77 9.04 6.37 14.64
C PHE A 77 9.05 6.38 13.11
N TYR A 78 8.14 7.14 12.52
CA TYR A 78 8.08 7.25 11.07
C TYR A 78 9.32 7.91 10.49
N TYR A 79 9.87 8.88 11.22
CA TYR A 79 11.11 9.53 10.81
C TYR A 79 12.25 8.52 10.72
N CYS A 80 12.37 7.65 11.72
CA CYS A 80 13.41 6.63 11.75
C CYS A 80 13.30 5.70 10.53
N ILE A 81 12.08 5.25 10.24
CA ILE A 81 11.84 4.37 9.08
C ILE A 81 12.22 5.09 7.79
N MET A 82 11.72 6.29 7.60
CA MET A 82 11.97 7.05 6.38
C MET A 82 13.44 7.38 6.20
N LYS A 83 14.12 7.70 7.29
CA LYS A 83 15.54 7.99 7.28
C LYS A 83 16.34 6.78 6.80
N GLU A 84 16.06 5.61 7.39
CA GLU A 84 16.81 4.41 7.03
C GLU A 84 16.56 3.99 5.58
N LEU A 85 15.31 4.06 5.14
CA LEU A 85 14.96 3.73 3.77
C LEU A 85 15.63 4.70 2.79
N SER A 86 15.61 5.98 3.10
CA SER A 86 16.22 7.01 2.27
C SER A 86 17.73 6.85 2.22
N TRP A 87 18.36 6.57 3.36
CA TRP A 87 19.81 6.36 3.43
C TRP A 87 20.26 5.19 2.54
N GLU A 88 19.43 4.15 2.46
CA GLU A 88 19.72 2.99 1.62
C GLU A 88 19.30 3.19 0.16
N GLY A 89 18.82 4.36 -0.20
CA GLY A 89 18.46 4.69 -1.58
C GLY A 89 17.18 4.02 -2.05
N ILE A 90 16.28 3.67 -1.13
CA ILE A 90 15.03 3.01 -1.45
C ILE A 90 13.96 4.05 -1.74
N ASN A 91 13.49 4.08 -2.98
CA ASN A 91 12.38 4.95 -3.38
C ASN A 91 11.07 4.25 -3.07
N LEU A 92 10.20 4.94 -2.34
CA LEU A 92 8.89 4.41 -2.01
C LEU A 92 7.87 4.82 -3.07
N THR A 93 7.13 3.86 -3.56
CA THR A 93 6.03 4.13 -4.48
C THR A 93 4.79 4.57 -3.70
N GLU A 94 4.55 3.93 -2.55
CA GLU A 94 3.39 4.23 -1.73
C GLU A 94 3.71 3.91 -0.28
N VAL A 95 3.06 4.62 0.64
CA VAL A 95 3.12 4.35 2.08
C VAL A 95 1.69 4.30 2.59
N ILE A 96 1.35 3.22 3.25
CA ILE A 96 0.01 3.01 3.78
C ILE A 96 0.14 2.69 5.25
N SER A 97 -0.46 3.53 6.09
CA SER A 97 -0.34 3.39 7.55
C SER A 97 -1.72 3.34 8.17
N SER A 98 -1.86 2.44 9.12
CA SER A 98 -3.04 2.34 9.96
C SER A 98 -2.59 2.30 11.41
N THR A 99 -3.55 2.10 12.33
CA THR A 99 -3.26 2.02 13.75
C THR A 99 -2.31 0.87 14.09
N ASN A 100 -2.44 -0.25 13.36
CA ASN A 100 -1.74 -1.48 13.70
C ASN A 100 -0.68 -1.87 12.67
N GLU A 101 -0.64 -1.23 11.52
CA GLU A 101 0.21 -1.66 10.42
C GLU A 101 0.83 -0.47 9.71
N PHE A 102 2.06 -0.66 9.25
CA PHE A 102 2.77 0.28 8.41
C PHE A 102 3.26 -0.49 7.19
N THR A 103 2.77 -0.12 6.01
CA THR A 103 3.10 -0.80 4.76
C THR A 103 3.83 0.14 3.83
N VAL A 104 4.95 -0.33 3.29
CA VAL A 104 5.65 0.38 2.21
C VAL A 104 5.53 -0.43 0.94
N VAL A 105 5.34 0.26 -0.17
CA VAL A 105 5.26 -0.34 -1.50
C VAL A 105 6.44 0.16 -2.32
N VAL A 106 7.19 -0.78 -2.88
CA VAL A 106 8.42 -0.49 -3.63
C VAL A 106 8.43 -1.30 -4.92
N ASP A 107 9.33 -0.94 -5.84
CA ASP A 107 9.57 -1.78 -7.01
C ASP A 107 10.02 -3.17 -6.59
N ASN A 108 9.62 -4.18 -7.37
CA ASN A 108 10.01 -5.57 -7.09
C ASN A 108 11.51 -5.73 -6.90
N SER A 109 12.31 -4.96 -7.63
CA SER A 109 13.76 -5.02 -7.55
C SER A 109 14.32 -4.59 -6.20
N LEU A 110 13.53 -3.87 -5.39
CA LEU A 110 13.96 -3.34 -4.10
C LEU A 110 13.40 -4.10 -2.90
N ILE A 111 12.59 -5.14 -3.14
CA ILE A 111 11.85 -5.77 -2.04
C ILE A 111 12.76 -6.43 -1.01
N ASP A 112 13.79 -7.14 -1.44
CA ASP A 112 14.69 -7.83 -0.52
C ASP A 112 15.45 -6.84 0.35
N LYS A 113 15.96 -5.78 -0.26
CA LYS A 113 16.66 -4.72 0.45
C LYS A 113 15.76 -4.03 1.45
N THR A 114 14.54 -3.71 1.03
CA THR A 114 13.54 -3.08 1.87
C THR A 114 13.21 -3.95 3.08
N PHE A 115 13.01 -5.23 2.85
CA PHE A 115 12.71 -6.17 3.93
C PHE A 115 13.83 -6.19 4.98
N VAL A 116 15.08 -6.24 4.53
CA VAL A 116 16.24 -6.26 5.44
C VAL A 116 16.30 -4.99 6.27
N VAL A 117 16.12 -3.83 5.63
CA VAL A 117 16.16 -2.54 6.34
C VAL A 117 15.09 -2.47 7.42
N LEU A 118 13.85 -2.82 7.05
CA LEU A 118 12.74 -2.76 8.00
C LEU A 118 12.88 -3.78 9.12
N LYS A 119 13.37 -4.96 8.80
CA LYS A 119 13.62 -5.99 9.81
C LYS A 119 14.64 -5.51 10.85
N ASN A 120 15.69 -4.85 10.40
CA ASN A 120 16.71 -4.32 11.30
C ASN A 120 16.17 -3.21 12.21
N ILE A 121 15.30 -2.37 11.69
CA ILE A 121 14.65 -1.33 12.50
C ILE A 121 13.77 -1.95 13.57
N SER A 122 13.00 -2.97 13.23
CA SER A 122 12.05 -3.58 14.16
C SER A 122 12.73 -4.34 15.31
N ARG A 123 14.03 -4.62 15.18
CA ARG A 123 14.81 -5.30 16.22
C ARG A 123 15.43 -4.33 17.24
N LYS A 124 15.35 -3.03 16.96
CA LYS A 124 15.90 -2.02 17.88
C LYS A 124 14.81 -1.54 18.89
#